data_7715cc8eb74de134949c2099999c860c
#
_entry.id   7715cc8eb74de134949c2099999c860c
#
_cell.length_a   1.000
_cell.length_b   1.000
_cell.length_c   1.000
_cell.angle_alpha   90.00
_cell.angle_beta   90.00
_cell.angle_gamma   90.00
#
_symmetry.space_group_name_H-M   'P 1'
#
loop_
_entity.id
_entity.type
_entity.pdbx_description
1 polymer ?
#
loop_
_entity_poly.entity_id
_entity_poly.type
_entity_poly.pdbx_seq_one_letter_code
_entity_poly.pdbx_strand_id
1 'polypeptide(L)'
;MSRKWVKIIAILIFILSGSYFVYNKLTKPNLGPKTTKLYKHGFLLLEEQIGTYIKEHYTGIEKIEFSPIYVTEEGSTFSNAYVSPTIYDKYGNKATLGDKIKKFIPLSYGLISDIVLDFDGGGNEVIELLDSNGKPVDVSNEEHLPKRAILTEASSTDENIELLVEDGQLIGVVKDDKGSPGAEIVYNTELHKGDARE
;
A
#
# COMPACT_ATOMS: atom_id res chain seq x y z
N MET A 1 18.84 -11.35 42.63
CA MET A 1 18.82 -10.04 41.92
C MET A 1 18.64 -8.95 42.95
N SER A 2 19.50 -7.90 42.95
CA SER A 2 19.41 -6.86 44.00
C SER A 2 18.15 -5.99 43.77
N ARG A 3 17.56 -5.49 44.88
CA ARG A 3 16.38 -4.55 44.82
C ARG A 3 16.59 -3.34 43.87
N LYS A 4 17.86 -2.93 43.69
CA LYS A 4 18.21 -1.84 42.76
C LYS A 4 17.95 -2.24 41.28
N TRP A 5 18.35 -3.41 40.89
CA TRP A 5 18.13 -3.91 39.53
C TRP A 5 16.65 -4.09 39.19
N VAL A 6 15.84 -4.54 40.15
CA VAL A 6 14.38 -4.66 39.95
C VAL A 6 13.75 -3.29 39.69
N LYS A 7 14.16 -2.23 40.40
CA LYS A 7 13.67 -0.89 40.17
C LYS A 7 14.09 -0.34 38.81
N ILE A 8 15.33 -0.57 38.38
CA ILE A 8 15.83 -0.12 37.08
C ILE A 8 15.05 -0.80 35.94
N ILE A 9 14.84 -2.10 36.03
CA ILE A 9 14.06 -2.86 35.04
C ILE A 9 12.62 -2.35 34.98
N ALA A 10 11.98 -2.10 36.12
CA ALA A 10 10.62 -1.58 36.16
C ALA A 10 10.51 -0.19 35.51
N ILE A 11 11.48 0.71 35.74
CA ILE A 11 11.54 2.03 35.10
C ILE A 11 11.73 1.89 33.58
N LEU A 12 12.62 1.01 33.13
CA LEU A 12 12.83 0.76 31.68
C LEU A 12 11.57 0.23 31.00
N ILE A 13 10.87 -0.71 31.63
CA ILE A 13 9.59 -1.23 31.10
C ILE A 13 8.56 -0.11 31.02
N PHE A 14 8.47 0.75 32.02
CA PHE A 14 7.52 1.87 32.03
C PHE A 14 7.84 2.91 30.93
N ILE A 15 9.12 3.23 30.73
CA ILE A 15 9.56 4.13 29.64
C ILE A 15 9.25 3.52 28.27
N LEU A 16 9.58 2.24 28.07
CA LEU A 16 9.33 1.56 26.79
C LEU A 16 7.84 1.45 26.50
N SER A 17 7.02 1.08 27.49
CA SER A 17 5.57 1.00 27.31
C SER A 17 4.93 2.36 27.08
N GLY A 18 5.39 3.40 27.78
CA GLY A 18 4.96 4.79 27.57
C GLY A 18 5.32 5.29 26.17
N SER A 19 6.55 5.07 25.74
CA SER A 19 7.01 5.44 24.40
C SER A 19 6.21 4.73 23.30
N TYR A 20 5.96 3.43 23.46
CA TYR A 20 5.15 2.65 22.53
C TYR A 20 3.69 3.15 22.44
N PHE A 21 3.09 3.51 23.58
CA PHE A 21 1.73 4.05 23.62
C PHE A 21 1.66 5.43 22.93
N VAL A 22 2.62 6.31 23.18
CA VAL A 22 2.69 7.62 22.51
C VAL A 22 2.93 7.46 21.02
N TYR A 23 3.86 6.60 20.62
CA TYR A 23 4.12 6.30 19.23
C TYR A 23 2.84 5.83 18.51
N ASN A 24 2.14 4.83 19.05
CA ASN A 24 0.90 4.35 18.45
C ASN A 24 -0.18 5.42 18.34
N LYS A 25 -0.32 6.28 19.35
CA LYS A 25 -1.31 7.37 19.35
C LYS A 25 -1.01 8.44 18.30
N LEU A 26 0.27 8.67 18.01
CA LEU A 26 0.70 9.68 17.03
C LEU A 26 0.69 9.13 15.59
N THR A 27 1.00 7.84 15.41
CA THR A 27 1.24 7.27 14.08
C THR A 27 0.08 6.43 13.55
N LYS A 28 -0.83 5.93 14.42
CA LYS A 28 -1.95 5.10 13.97
C LYS A 28 -3.24 5.90 13.88
N PRO A 29 -4.01 5.72 12.78
CA PRO A 29 -5.34 6.33 12.68
C PRO A 29 -6.28 5.73 13.72
N ASN A 30 -7.23 6.53 14.19
CA ASN A 30 -8.23 6.10 15.18
C ASN A 30 -9.40 5.38 14.53
N LEU A 31 -9.12 4.28 13.84
CA LEU A 31 -10.14 3.40 13.27
C LEU A 31 -10.64 2.40 14.32
N GLY A 32 -11.94 2.15 14.35
CA GLY A 32 -12.47 1.06 15.16
C GLY A 32 -11.98 -0.31 14.65
N PRO A 33 -12.03 -1.38 15.47
CA PRO A 33 -11.49 -2.70 15.10
C PRO A 33 -12.04 -3.28 13.79
N LYS A 34 -13.34 -3.10 13.53
CA LYS A 34 -13.98 -3.56 12.28
C LYS A 34 -13.42 -2.82 11.06
N THR A 35 -13.36 -1.49 11.12
CA THR A 35 -12.82 -0.67 10.03
C THR A 35 -11.33 -0.95 9.80
N THR A 36 -10.54 -1.14 10.87
CA THR A 36 -9.15 -1.56 10.76
C THR A 36 -9.00 -2.87 10.00
N LYS A 37 -9.86 -3.85 10.27
CA LYS A 37 -9.85 -5.14 9.59
C LYS A 37 -10.21 -4.98 8.11
N LEU A 38 -11.29 -4.25 7.81
CA LEU A 38 -11.74 -3.97 6.45
C LEU A 38 -10.65 -3.30 5.62
N TYR A 39 -9.98 -2.26 6.15
CA TYR A 39 -8.90 -1.57 5.45
C TYR A 39 -7.73 -2.51 5.16
N LYS A 40 -7.27 -3.28 6.16
CA LYS A 40 -6.18 -4.23 5.96
C LYS A 40 -6.50 -5.28 4.91
N HIS A 41 -7.72 -5.80 4.93
CA HIS A 41 -8.17 -6.80 3.98
C HIS A 41 -8.29 -6.22 2.56
N GLY A 42 -8.99 -5.11 2.40
CA GLY A 42 -9.19 -4.49 1.08
C GLY A 42 -7.87 -4.00 0.47
N PHE A 43 -7.00 -3.37 1.27
CA PHE A 43 -5.71 -2.90 0.77
C PHE A 43 -4.76 -4.05 0.45
N LEU A 44 -4.81 -5.20 1.14
CA LEU A 44 -4.06 -6.38 0.72
C LEU A 44 -4.46 -6.82 -0.69
N LEU A 45 -5.75 -6.90 -0.97
CA LEU A 45 -6.26 -7.28 -2.31
C LEU A 45 -5.89 -6.23 -3.37
N LEU A 46 -5.90 -4.95 -3.03
CA LEU A 46 -5.45 -3.87 -3.92
C LEU A 46 -3.94 -3.97 -4.22
N GLU A 47 -3.11 -4.22 -3.20
CA GLU A 47 -1.66 -4.42 -3.37
C GLU A 47 -1.37 -5.66 -4.22
N GLU A 48 -2.12 -6.75 -4.03
CA GLU A 48 -2.04 -7.93 -4.90
C GLU A 48 -2.41 -7.59 -6.34
N GLN A 49 -3.45 -6.79 -6.57
CA GLN A 49 -3.87 -6.38 -7.91
C GLN A 49 -2.79 -5.56 -8.63
N ILE A 50 -2.28 -4.53 -7.98
CA ILE A 50 -1.25 -3.65 -8.55
C ILE A 50 0.08 -4.38 -8.71
N GLY A 51 0.51 -5.11 -7.67
CA GLY A 51 1.76 -5.86 -7.68
C GLY A 51 1.77 -6.95 -8.75
N THR A 52 0.65 -7.66 -8.93
CA THR A 52 0.48 -8.65 -10.00
C THR A 52 0.57 -8.00 -11.38
N TYR A 53 -0.13 -6.88 -11.60
CA TYR A 53 -0.07 -6.17 -12.87
C TYR A 53 1.37 -5.76 -13.22
N ILE A 54 2.08 -5.11 -12.30
CA ILE A 54 3.46 -4.66 -12.53
C ILE A 54 4.38 -5.87 -12.80
N LYS A 55 4.25 -6.93 -12.01
CA LYS A 55 5.07 -8.14 -12.14
C LYS A 55 4.84 -8.88 -13.46
N GLU A 56 3.60 -8.91 -13.95
CA GLU A 56 3.25 -9.64 -15.17
C GLU A 56 3.54 -8.85 -16.45
N HIS A 57 3.54 -7.50 -16.39
CA HIS A 57 3.66 -6.66 -17.58
C HIS A 57 5.01 -5.94 -17.72
N TYR A 58 5.92 -6.07 -16.74
CA TYR A 58 7.23 -5.41 -16.80
C TYR A 58 8.38 -6.37 -16.54
N THR A 59 9.37 -6.37 -17.44
CA THR A 59 10.66 -7.04 -17.24
C THR A 59 11.64 -6.13 -16.52
N GLY A 60 12.70 -6.70 -15.95
CA GLY A 60 13.77 -5.93 -15.31
C GLY A 60 13.53 -5.58 -13.84
N ILE A 61 12.42 -6.06 -13.26
CA ILE A 61 12.05 -5.83 -11.86
C ILE A 61 12.60 -6.97 -10.98
N GLU A 62 13.19 -6.62 -9.85
CA GLU A 62 13.65 -7.55 -8.82
C GLU A 62 12.66 -7.62 -7.65
N LYS A 63 12.11 -6.45 -7.22
CA LYS A 63 11.19 -6.36 -6.10
C LYS A 63 10.18 -5.24 -6.31
N ILE A 64 8.97 -5.44 -5.78
CA ILE A 64 7.91 -4.44 -5.62
C ILE A 64 7.57 -4.39 -4.13
N GLU A 65 7.65 -3.22 -3.51
CA GLU A 65 7.42 -3.04 -2.08
C GLU A 65 6.37 -1.96 -1.85
N PHE A 66 5.32 -2.28 -1.12
CA PHE A 66 4.25 -1.35 -0.82
C PHE A 66 4.55 -0.52 0.43
N SER A 67 4.18 0.75 0.40
CA SER A 67 4.18 1.60 1.59
C SER A 67 3.15 1.10 2.61
N PRO A 68 3.21 1.54 3.87
CA PRO A 68 2.06 1.46 4.76
C PRO A 68 0.82 2.10 4.13
N ILE A 69 -0.37 1.70 4.59
CA ILE A 69 -1.63 2.35 4.24
C ILE A 69 -1.68 3.70 4.96
N TYR A 70 -1.52 4.79 4.22
CA TYR A 70 -1.64 6.13 4.77
C TYR A 70 -3.09 6.55 4.82
N VAL A 71 -3.55 6.95 6.01
CA VAL A 71 -4.92 7.40 6.26
C VAL A 71 -4.89 8.86 6.67
N THR A 72 -5.45 9.74 5.83
CA THR A 72 -5.62 11.15 6.15
C THR A 72 -6.95 11.38 6.84
N GLU A 73 -6.97 12.24 7.84
CA GLU A 73 -8.14 12.61 8.61
C GLU A 73 -8.40 14.11 8.43
N GLU A 74 -9.60 14.51 7.98
CA GLU A 74 -10.07 15.88 8.02
C GLU A 74 -11.13 16.04 9.10
N GLY A 75 -10.73 16.65 10.23
CA GLY A 75 -11.63 16.81 11.37
C GLY A 75 -11.96 15.48 12.04
N SER A 76 -13.25 15.08 12.00
CA SER A 76 -13.73 13.79 12.53
C SER A 76 -13.99 12.75 11.44
N THR A 77 -13.67 13.06 10.18
CA THR A 77 -13.98 12.22 9.03
C THR A 77 -12.70 11.74 8.37
N PHE A 78 -12.64 10.45 7.97
CA PHE A 78 -11.55 9.95 7.14
C PHE A 78 -11.77 10.46 5.71
N SER A 79 -10.81 11.23 5.20
CA SER A 79 -10.95 11.85 3.89
C SER A 79 -10.32 11.02 2.78
N ASN A 80 -9.27 10.27 3.07
CA ASN A 80 -8.60 9.41 2.10
C ASN A 80 -7.79 8.29 2.77
N ALA A 81 -7.56 7.20 2.03
CA ALA A 81 -6.57 6.18 2.38
C ALA A 81 -5.92 5.69 1.09
N TYR A 82 -4.60 5.48 1.10
CA TYR A 82 -3.85 5.09 -0.07
C TYR A 82 -2.56 4.36 0.27
N VAL A 83 -2.01 3.67 -0.73
CA VAL A 83 -0.68 3.04 -0.75
C VAL A 83 0.10 3.52 -1.98
N SER A 84 1.41 3.40 -1.94
CA SER A 84 2.30 3.66 -3.07
C SER A 84 3.30 2.51 -3.21
N PRO A 85 3.40 1.87 -4.39
CA PRO A 85 4.40 0.86 -4.64
C PRO A 85 5.75 1.50 -4.99
N THR A 86 6.82 0.92 -4.46
CA THR A 86 8.22 1.19 -4.83
C THR A 86 8.74 0.04 -5.65
N ILE A 87 9.25 0.31 -6.85
CA ILE A 87 9.87 -0.66 -7.74
C ILE A 87 11.38 -0.65 -7.53
N TYR A 88 11.96 -1.84 -7.46
CA TYR A 88 13.40 -2.06 -7.44
C TYR A 88 13.79 -2.77 -8.74
N ASP A 89 14.73 -2.19 -9.48
CA ASP A 89 15.27 -2.81 -10.69
C ASP A 89 16.43 -3.78 -10.38
N LYS A 90 16.86 -4.53 -11.38
CA LYS A 90 17.96 -5.51 -11.27
C LYS A 90 19.35 -4.89 -11.00
N TYR A 91 19.48 -3.57 -11.06
CA TYR A 91 20.73 -2.85 -10.82
C TYR A 91 20.78 -2.21 -9.43
N GLY A 92 19.72 -2.41 -8.63
CA GLY A 92 19.62 -1.89 -7.26
C GLY A 92 19.09 -0.46 -7.18
N ASN A 93 18.61 0.13 -8.30
CA ASN A 93 17.91 1.38 -8.25
C ASN A 93 16.48 1.15 -7.76
N LYS A 94 15.88 2.19 -7.17
CA LYS A 94 14.50 2.15 -6.71
C LYS A 94 13.79 3.46 -6.99
N ALA A 95 12.50 3.37 -7.32
CA ALA A 95 11.63 4.52 -7.51
C ALA A 95 10.23 4.20 -7.01
N THR A 96 9.60 5.17 -6.34
CA THR A 96 8.22 5.05 -5.86
C THR A 96 7.28 5.67 -6.89
N LEU A 97 6.21 4.97 -7.24
CA LEU A 97 5.18 5.49 -8.14
C LEU A 97 4.50 6.71 -7.49
N GLY A 98 4.36 7.78 -8.27
CA GLY A 98 3.79 9.04 -7.81
C GLY A 98 4.78 10.01 -7.15
N ASP A 99 6.06 9.66 -7.04
CA ASP A 99 7.09 10.59 -6.58
C ASP A 99 7.35 11.71 -7.60
N LYS A 100 7.95 12.80 -7.11
CA LYS A 100 8.26 13.97 -7.95
C LYS A 100 9.33 13.63 -8.99
N ILE A 101 8.93 13.68 -10.24
CA ILE A 101 9.79 13.66 -11.41
C ILE A 101 9.62 14.98 -12.18
N LYS A 102 10.44 15.27 -13.18
CA LYS A 102 10.37 16.51 -13.97
C LYS A 102 8.99 16.79 -14.57
N LYS A 103 8.29 15.74 -14.99
CA LYS A 103 6.84 15.76 -15.30
C LYS A 103 6.12 15.03 -14.18
N PHE A 104 5.62 15.77 -13.21
CA PHE A 104 4.94 15.18 -12.06
C PHE A 104 3.57 14.65 -12.47
N ILE A 105 3.39 13.35 -12.36
CA ILE A 105 2.07 12.72 -12.37
C ILE A 105 1.87 12.15 -10.98
N PRO A 106 1.03 12.77 -10.15
CA PRO A 106 0.69 12.20 -8.85
C PRO A 106 -0.02 10.87 -9.06
N LEU A 107 0.53 9.81 -8.51
CA LEU A 107 -0.08 8.49 -8.54
C LEU A 107 -0.06 7.92 -7.12
N SER A 108 -1.21 7.52 -6.67
CA SER A 108 -1.41 6.76 -5.44
C SER A 108 -2.64 5.88 -5.64
N TYR A 109 -2.62 4.72 -5.04
CA TYR A 109 -3.70 3.75 -5.17
C TYR A 109 -4.51 3.73 -3.89
N GLY A 110 -5.82 3.97 -3.98
CA GLY A 110 -6.58 4.10 -2.76
C GLY A 110 -8.09 4.22 -2.94
N LEU A 111 -8.72 4.71 -1.89
CA LEU A 111 -10.16 4.91 -1.85
C LEU A 111 -10.63 5.80 -3.00
N ILE A 112 -11.79 5.47 -3.55
CA ILE A 112 -12.51 6.21 -4.61
C ILE A 112 -11.94 5.95 -6.02
N SER A 113 -10.60 5.91 -6.17
CA SER A 113 -9.97 5.72 -7.49
C SER A 113 -9.79 4.26 -7.87
N ASP A 114 -9.51 3.38 -6.89
CA ASP A 114 -9.10 1.99 -7.16
C ASP A 114 -9.87 0.97 -6.33
N ILE A 115 -10.35 1.37 -5.16
CA ILE A 115 -11.04 0.50 -4.22
C ILE A 115 -12.20 1.21 -3.52
N VAL A 116 -13.28 0.48 -3.31
CA VAL A 116 -14.41 0.88 -2.45
C VAL A 116 -14.44 -0.03 -1.24
N LEU A 117 -14.48 0.57 -0.04
CA LEU A 117 -14.58 -0.13 1.24
C LEU A 117 -15.80 0.36 2.01
N ASP A 118 -16.71 -0.54 2.34
CA ASP A 118 -17.94 -0.22 3.08
C ASP A 118 -18.41 -1.41 3.92
N PHE A 119 -19.52 -1.25 4.61
CA PHE A 119 -20.25 -2.31 5.28
C PHE A 119 -21.70 -2.35 4.75
N ASP A 120 -22.19 -3.55 4.46
CA ASP A 120 -23.59 -3.74 4.10
C ASP A 120 -24.55 -3.49 5.29
N GLY A 121 -25.87 -3.52 5.02
CA GLY A 121 -26.88 -3.36 6.06
C GLY A 121 -26.86 -4.45 7.16
N GLY A 122 -26.15 -5.55 6.94
CA GLY A 122 -25.91 -6.62 7.92
C GLY A 122 -24.58 -6.44 8.68
N GLY A 123 -23.77 -5.45 8.31
CA GLY A 123 -22.44 -5.21 8.90
C GLY A 123 -21.35 -6.13 8.37
N ASN A 124 -21.57 -6.79 7.22
CA ASN A 124 -20.52 -7.54 6.51
C ASN A 124 -19.65 -6.59 5.72
N GLU A 125 -18.37 -6.98 5.52
CA GLU A 125 -17.41 -6.22 4.71
C GLU A 125 -17.89 -6.15 3.25
N VAL A 126 -17.80 -4.98 2.63
CA VAL A 126 -17.98 -4.75 1.20
C VAL A 126 -16.66 -4.22 0.66
N ILE A 127 -16.04 -4.98 -0.23
CA ILE A 127 -14.76 -4.65 -0.86
C ILE A 127 -14.94 -4.81 -2.37
N GLU A 128 -14.81 -3.69 -3.09
CA GLU A 128 -14.86 -3.68 -4.55
C GLU A 128 -13.57 -3.09 -5.10
N LEU A 129 -12.86 -3.83 -5.94
CA LEU A 129 -11.73 -3.34 -6.71
C LEU A 129 -12.21 -2.89 -8.09
N LEU A 130 -11.61 -1.83 -8.63
CA LEU A 130 -11.91 -1.45 -10.02
C LEU A 130 -11.09 -2.31 -10.99
N ASP A 131 -11.75 -2.83 -12.02
CA ASP A 131 -11.08 -3.51 -13.14
C ASP A 131 -10.43 -2.49 -14.10
N SER A 132 -9.76 -2.98 -15.15
CA SER A 132 -9.11 -2.14 -16.18
C SER A 132 -10.06 -1.20 -16.92
N ASN A 133 -11.38 -1.43 -16.86
CA ASN A 133 -12.40 -0.59 -17.45
C ASN A 133 -13.05 0.37 -16.45
N GLY A 134 -12.56 0.40 -15.21
CA GLY A 134 -13.11 1.18 -14.10
C GLY A 134 -14.44 0.63 -13.57
N LYS A 135 -14.73 -0.66 -13.78
CA LYS A 135 -15.94 -1.31 -13.23
C LYS A 135 -15.61 -1.96 -11.89
N PRO A 136 -16.51 -1.81 -10.89
CA PRO A 136 -16.32 -2.46 -9.61
C PRO A 136 -16.46 -3.98 -9.73
N VAL A 137 -15.54 -4.70 -9.11
CA VAL A 137 -15.50 -6.16 -8.97
C VAL A 137 -15.57 -6.47 -7.49
N ASP A 138 -16.64 -7.09 -7.04
CA ASP A 138 -16.81 -7.51 -5.65
C ASP A 138 -15.80 -8.62 -5.30
N VAL A 139 -14.98 -8.36 -4.29
CA VAL A 139 -13.95 -9.27 -3.75
C VAL A 139 -14.08 -9.46 -2.24
N SER A 140 -15.22 -9.09 -1.65
CA SER A 140 -15.46 -9.07 -0.20
C SER A 140 -15.19 -10.40 0.51
N ASN A 141 -15.37 -11.52 -0.19
CA ASN A 141 -15.22 -12.87 0.36
C ASN A 141 -13.92 -13.57 -0.06
N GLU A 142 -13.01 -12.86 -0.69
CA GLU A 142 -11.76 -13.42 -1.22
C GLU A 142 -10.61 -13.15 -0.26
N GLU A 143 -9.83 -14.18 0.11
CA GLU A 143 -8.61 -14.01 0.90
C GLU A 143 -7.43 -13.51 0.06
N HIS A 144 -7.46 -13.76 -1.27
CA HIS A 144 -6.48 -13.37 -2.25
C HIS A 144 -7.13 -12.89 -3.53
N LEU A 145 -6.42 -12.15 -4.35
CA LEU A 145 -6.90 -11.58 -5.59
C LEU A 145 -7.47 -12.65 -6.54
N PRO A 146 -8.77 -12.62 -6.85
CA PRO A 146 -9.35 -13.57 -7.80
C PRO A 146 -9.01 -13.17 -9.23
N LYS A 147 -8.95 -14.14 -10.13
CA LYS A 147 -8.62 -13.92 -11.56
C LYS A 147 -9.48 -12.85 -12.22
N ARG A 148 -10.75 -12.70 -11.82
CA ARG A 148 -11.68 -11.70 -12.37
C ARG A 148 -11.32 -10.25 -12.00
N ALA A 149 -10.45 -10.05 -11.00
CA ALA A 149 -10.00 -8.75 -10.54
C ALA A 149 -8.55 -8.43 -10.97
N ILE A 150 -7.89 -9.31 -11.73
CA ILE A 150 -6.56 -9.04 -12.29
C ILE A 150 -6.69 -7.94 -13.35
N LEU A 151 -5.82 -6.94 -13.27
CA LEU A 151 -5.76 -5.88 -14.28
C LEU A 151 -5.08 -6.40 -15.55
N THR A 152 -5.67 -6.08 -16.70
CA THR A 152 -5.08 -6.31 -18.03
C THR A 152 -4.46 -5.06 -18.61
N GLU A 153 -4.88 -3.89 -18.13
CA GLU A 153 -4.38 -2.56 -18.50
C GLU A 153 -4.40 -1.65 -17.29
N ALA A 154 -3.39 -0.79 -17.15
CA ALA A 154 -3.30 0.22 -16.10
C ALA A 154 -2.53 1.45 -16.59
N SER A 155 -3.18 2.27 -17.43
CA SER A 155 -2.54 3.37 -18.17
C SER A 155 -1.79 4.35 -17.28
N SER A 156 -2.33 4.71 -16.11
CA SER A 156 -1.65 5.64 -15.18
C SER A 156 -0.38 5.02 -14.58
N THR A 157 -0.40 3.71 -14.28
CA THR A 157 0.76 2.96 -13.82
C THR A 157 1.83 2.91 -14.91
N ASP A 158 1.41 2.62 -16.14
CA ASP A 158 2.29 2.52 -17.31
C ASP A 158 3.01 3.84 -17.57
N GLU A 159 2.25 4.93 -17.66
CA GLU A 159 2.80 6.28 -17.87
C GLU A 159 3.78 6.67 -16.76
N ASN A 160 3.47 6.33 -15.50
CA ASN A 160 4.34 6.67 -14.38
C ASN A 160 5.65 5.87 -14.41
N ILE A 161 5.60 4.57 -14.70
CA ILE A 161 6.81 3.73 -14.83
C ILE A 161 7.67 4.21 -16.01
N GLU A 162 7.06 4.52 -17.15
CA GLU A 162 7.77 5.04 -18.33
C GLU A 162 8.52 6.33 -18.00
N LEU A 163 7.87 7.27 -17.30
CA LEU A 163 8.51 8.52 -16.88
C LEU A 163 9.65 8.29 -15.89
N LEU A 164 9.54 7.33 -14.96
CA LEU A 164 10.62 6.98 -14.03
C LEU A 164 11.84 6.37 -14.77
N VAL A 165 11.59 5.61 -15.82
CA VAL A 165 12.65 5.06 -16.70
C VAL A 165 13.29 6.18 -17.53
N GLU A 166 12.48 7.07 -18.13
CA GLU A 166 12.98 8.25 -18.90
C GLU A 166 13.81 9.20 -18.03
N ASP A 167 13.44 9.38 -16.76
CA ASP A 167 14.18 10.23 -15.81
C ASP A 167 15.44 9.54 -15.25
N GLY A 168 15.65 8.25 -15.57
CA GLY A 168 16.81 7.45 -15.16
C GLY A 168 16.74 6.97 -13.71
N GLN A 169 15.60 7.04 -13.06
CA GLN A 169 15.41 6.50 -11.71
C GLN A 169 15.30 4.97 -11.72
N LEU A 170 14.77 4.40 -12.81
CA LEU A 170 14.74 2.96 -13.07
C LEU A 170 15.53 2.65 -14.34
N ILE A 171 16.31 1.58 -14.32
CA ILE A 171 17.16 1.15 -15.44
C ILE A 171 16.77 -0.24 -15.88
N GLY A 172 16.53 -0.41 -17.20
CA GLY A 172 16.22 -1.71 -17.79
C GLY A 172 14.86 -2.30 -17.39
N VAL A 173 13.98 -1.48 -16.83
CA VAL A 173 12.56 -1.82 -16.64
C VAL A 173 11.84 -1.49 -17.95
N VAL A 174 11.19 -2.49 -18.54
CA VAL A 174 10.55 -2.36 -19.85
C VAL A 174 9.21 -3.09 -19.83
N LYS A 175 8.17 -2.50 -20.39
CA LYS A 175 6.87 -3.15 -20.58
C LYS A 175 7.01 -4.30 -21.56
N ASP A 176 6.75 -5.54 -21.13
CA ASP A 176 6.90 -6.76 -21.89
C ASP A 176 6.04 -7.88 -21.26
N ASP A 177 5.30 -8.60 -22.07
CA ASP A 177 4.39 -9.68 -21.64
C ASP A 177 5.10 -10.86 -20.94
N LYS A 178 6.44 -10.91 -20.98
CA LYS A 178 7.22 -11.90 -20.21
C LYS A 178 7.22 -11.59 -18.72
N GLY A 179 7.02 -10.33 -18.39
CA GLY A 179 7.05 -9.86 -17.00
C GLY A 179 8.35 -10.13 -16.27
N SER A 180 8.29 -10.04 -14.96
CA SER A 180 9.37 -10.39 -14.02
C SER A 180 8.89 -11.50 -13.06
N PRO A 181 8.74 -12.76 -13.51
CA PRO A 181 8.14 -13.82 -12.70
C PRO A 181 8.89 -14.12 -11.40
N GLY A 182 10.20 -13.82 -11.37
CA GLY A 182 11.03 -13.95 -10.17
C GLY A 182 10.98 -12.75 -9.22
N ALA A 183 10.27 -11.68 -9.57
CA ALA A 183 10.19 -10.50 -8.71
C ALA A 183 9.46 -10.82 -7.40
N GLU A 184 10.03 -10.37 -6.28
CA GLU A 184 9.39 -10.41 -4.97
C GLU A 184 8.33 -9.32 -4.87
N ILE A 185 7.18 -9.61 -4.24
CA ILE A 185 6.19 -8.59 -3.86
C ILE A 185 6.12 -8.56 -2.34
N VAL A 186 6.37 -7.39 -1.76
CA VAL A 186 6.32 -7.14 -0.31
C VAL A 186 5.09 -6.29 -0.02
N TYR A 187 4.08 -6.93 0.53
CA TYR A 187 2.83 -6.28 0.95
C TYR A 187 2.99 -5.61 2.29
N ASN A 188 2.26 -4.50 2.51
CA ASN A 188 2.33 -3.76 3.76
C ASN A 188 0.96 -3.22 4.20
N THR A 189 0.26 -3.97 4.99
CA THR A 189 -1.07 -3.60 5.52
C THR A 189 -1.01 -2.85 6.86
N GLU A 190 0.12 -2.27 7.24
CA GLU A 190 0.18 -1.39 8.41
C GLU A 190 -0.53 -0.07 8.12
N LEU A 191 -1.34 0.38 9.08
CA LEU A 191 -2.06 1.64 8.98
C LEU A 191 -1.25 2.75 9.63
N HIS A 192 -1.00 3.81 8.88
CA HIS A 192 -0.33 5.01 9.33
C HIS A 192 -1.24 6.23 9.17
N LYS A 193 -1.21 7.11 10.17
CA LYS A 193 -1.89 8.40 10.11
C LYS A 193 -1.03 9.42 9.37
N GLY A 194 -1.65 10.24 8.52
CA GLY A 194 -0.98 11.31 7.78
C GLY A 194 -0.75 10.98 6.31
N ASP A 195 0.13 11.74 5.67
CA ASP A 195 0.52 11.61 4.28
C ASP A 195 2.00 11.16 4.20
N ALA A 196 2.32 10.23 3.29
CA ALA A 196 3.71 9.80 3.03
C ALA A 196 4.61 10.94 2.53
N ARG A 197 4.00 12.02 2.04
CA ARG A 197 4.67 13.15 1.37
C ARG A 197 4.88 14.36 2.27
N GLU A 198 4.53 14.25 3.56
CA GLU A 198 4.90 15.20 4.61
C GLU A 198 6.21 14.78 5.28
#